data_2095d049da16920fe2e7621693e688e2
#
_entry.id   2095d049da16920fe2e7621693e688e2
#
_cell.length_a   1.000
_cell.length_b   1.000
_cell.length_c   1.000
_cell.angle_alpha   90.00
_cell.angle_beta   90.00
_cell.angle_gamma   90.00
#
_symmetry.space_group_name_H-M   'P 1'
#
loop_
_entity.id
_entity.type
_entity.pdbx_description
1 polymer ?
#
loop_
_entity_poly.entity_id
_entity_poly.type
_entity_poly.pdbx_seq_one_letter_code
_entity_poly.pdbx_strand_id
1 'polypeptide(L)'
;TVGERQRVEILKALYNDASILLLDEPTAVLTPPEVAELFEMLRNLKKENKTIVIITHKLKETLEIADRVTILRKGETICTREVSDTDENQLAELMVGRPVSFEVERTPWKEDASVRLEVSHISLSEHKRTILDDISLQVRSGEILGIAGVEGNGQTELIEVITGIRHQKSGSVSCEGEVISDATPKKMLRYIGHIPEERGIRGFVKGFTNWENFILGYHDRPEYETHGFLHIKKIREKAEEAVKRYDVRTTGIDQMT
;
A
#
# COMPACT_ATOMS: atom_id res chain seq x y z
N THR A 1 5.92 9.16 16.46
CA THR A 1 5.04 8.75 15.35
C THR A 1 5.45 9.49 14.08
N VAL A 2 5.04 8.99 12.90
CA VAL A 2 5.29 9.68 11.63
C VAL A 2 4.55 11.02 11.59
N GLY A 3 3.35 11.10 12.16
CA GLY A 3 2.60 12.34 12.31
C GLY A 3 3.31 13.41 13.15
N GLU A 4 4.02 13.01 14.21
CA GLU A 4 4.83 13.95 14.99
C GLU A 4 6.00 14.52 14.18
N ARG A 5 6.68 13.69 13.39
CA ARG A 5 7.77 14.14 12.50
C ARG A 5 7.26 15.16 11.48
N GLN A 6 6.09 14.94 10.91
CA GLN A 6 5.48 15.86 9.96
C GLN A 6 5.14 17.21 10.62
N ARG A 7 4.60 17.20 11.85
CA ARG A 7 4.37 18.44 12.62
C ARG A 7 5.67 19.21 12.86
N VAL A 8 6.77 18.50 13.14
CA VAL A 8 8.10 19.12 13.32
C VAL A 8 8.57 19.80 12.03
N GLU A 9 8.38 19.18 10.84
CA GLU A 9 8.75 19.80 9.56
C GLU A 9 7.91 21.05 9.27
N ILE A 10 6.61 21.03 9.59
CA ILE A 10 5.75 22.21 9.45
C ILE A 10 6.20 23.32 10.43
N LEU A 11 6.46 23.00 11.69
CA LEU A 11 6.96 23.95 12.67
C LEU A 11 8.30 24.57 12.24
N LYS A 12 9.19 23.78 11.66
CA LYS A 12 10.47 24.24 11.13
C LYS A 12 10.30 25.24 9.98
N ALA A 13 9.35 24.98 9.06
CA ALA A 13 9.03 25.93 7.99
C ALA A 13 8.45 27.25 8.56
N LEU A 14 7.59 27.18 9.56
CA LEU A 14 6.99 28.34 10.22
C LEU A 14 8.00 29.14 11.04
N TYR A 15 8.93 28.47 11.71
CA TYR A 15 9.99 29.12 12.50
C TYR A 15 10.84 30.07 11.64
N ASN A 16 11.02 29.75 10.35
CA ASN A 16 11.74 30.58 9.39
C ASN A 16 10.85 31.68 8.75
N ASP A 17 9.71 31.97 9.34
CA ASP A 17 8.73 32.98 8.90
C ASP A 17 8.30 32.84 7.43
N ALA A 18 8.17 31.61 6.96
CA ALA A 18 7.69 31.33 5.62
C ALA A 18 6.30 31.95 5.39
N SER A 19 6.14 32.70 4.33
CA SER A 19 4.86 33.26 3.90
C SER A 19 4.06 32.30 3.01
N ILE A 20 4.75 31.32 2.41
CA ILE A 20 4.17 30.30 1.53
C ILE A 20 4.60 28.92 2.04
N LEU A 21 3.64 28.03 2.25
CA LEU A 21 3.84 26.65 2.62
C LEU A 21 3.47 25.74 1.45
N LEU A 22 4.39 24.84 1.08
CA LEU A 22 4.15 23.79 0.10
C LEU A 22 4.11 22.45 0.84
N LEU A 23 2.97 21.77 0.79
CA LEU A 23 2.72 20.51 1.49
C LEU A 23 2.47 19.42 0.46
N ASP A 24 3.33 18.41 0.41
CA ASP A 24 3.21 17.27 -0.48
C ASP A 24 2.70 16.06 0.31
N GLU A 25 1.51 15.56 -0.06
CA GLU A 25 0.79 14.46 0.60
C GLU A 25 0.79 14.54 2.15
N PRO A 26 0.40 15.68 2.75
CA PRO A 26 0.61 15.92 4.18
C PRO A 26 -0.22 15.01 5.10
N THR A 27 -1.17 14.29 4.56
CA THR A 27 -2.09 13.42 5.31
C THR A 27 -1.88 11.93 5.05
N ALA A 28 -0.87 11.55 4.25
CA ALA A 28 -0.69 10.18 3.78
C ALA A 28 -0.60 9.14 4.91
N VAL A 29 0.02 9.53 6.04
CA VAL A 29 0.29 8.65 7.18
C VAL A 29 -0.43 9.08 8.48
N LEU A 30 -1.34 10.06 8.37
CA LEU A 30 -2.07 10.59 9.51
C LEU A 30 -3.38 9.81 9.73
N THR A 31 -3.74 9.69 11.00
CA THR A 31 -5.07 9.21 11.40
C THR A 31 -6.14 10.27 11.15
N PRO A 32 -7.42 9.90 11.02
CA PRO A 32 -8.50 10.88 10.83
C PRO A 32 -8.53 12.01 11.88
N PRO A 33 -8.32 11.78 13.19
CA PRO A 33 -8.19 12.85 14.17
C PRO A 33 -6.99 13.77 13.91
N GLU A 34 -5.83 13.21 13.55
CA GLU A 34 -4.63 14.00 13.23
C GLU A 34 -4.81 14.84 11.95
N VAL A 35 -5.54 14.33 10.95
CA VAL A 35 -5.92 15.10 9.75
C VAL A 35 -6.78 16.29 10.15
N ALA A 36 -7.78 16.10 11.01
CA ALA A 36 -8.64 17.19 11.48
C ALA A 36 -7.84 18.28 12.22
N GLU A 37 -6.91 17.89 13.09
CA GLU A 37 -6.01 18.81 13.78
C GLU A 37 -5.08 19.57 12.81
N LEU A 38 -4.54 18.87 11.80
CA LEU A 38 -3.74 19.49 10.75
C LEU A 38 -4.56 20.56 10.00
N PHE A 39 -5.77 20.22 9.60
CA PHE A 39 -6.65 21.15 8.86
C PHE A 39 -7.04 22.35 9.68
N GLU A 40 -7.28 22.18 10.98
CA GLU A 40 -7.51 23.31 11.89
C GLU A 40 -6.29 24.24 11.96
N MET A 41 -5.11 23.67 12.09
CA MET A 41 -3.85 24.44 12.06
C MET A 41 -3.70 25.21 10.74
N LEU A 42 -3.93 24.56 9.58
CA LEU A 42 -3.83 25.20 8.26
C LEU A 42 -4.86 26.34 8.10
N ARG A 43 -6.10 26.15 8.59
CA ARG A 43 -7.12 27.22 8.60
C ARG A 43 -6.68 28.41 9.46
N ASN A 44 -5.99 28.19 10.59
CA ASN A 44 -5.49 29.27 11.42
C ASN A 44 -4.31 30.00 10.74
N LEU A 45 -3.39 29.30 10.12
CA LEU A 45 -2.32 29.91 9.31
C LEU A 45 -2.86 30.74 8.15
N LYS A 46 -3.95 30.28 7.50
CA LYS A 46 -4.63 31.05 6.47
C LYS A 46 -5.22 32.36 7.03
N LYS A 47 -5.79 32.37 8.25
CA LYS A 47 -6.25 33.61 8.92
C LYS A 47 -5.10 34.58 9.23
N GLU A 48 -3.88 34.06 9.40
CA GLU A 48 -2.65 34.84 9.57
C GLU A 48 -2.03 35.29 8.24
N ASN A 49 -2.79 35.22 7.14
CA ASN A 49 -2.37 35.56 5.78
C ASN A 49 -1.21 34.72 5.23
N LYS A 50 -0.98 33.52 5.74
CA LYS A 50 -0.08 32.56 5.11
C LYS A 50 -0.75 31.94 3.89
N THR A 51 0.03 31.74 2.83
CA THR A 51 -0.42 31.08 1.60
C THR A 51 -0.05 29.61 1.64
N ILE A 52 -0.97 28.72 1.31
CA ILE A 52 -0.78 27.28 1.42
C ILE A 52 -1.08 26.62 0.08
N VAL A 53 -0.16 25.76 -0.38
CA VAL A 53 -0.36 24.88 -1.52
C VAL A 53 -0.26 23.45 -1.03
N ILE A 54 -1.31 22.65 -1.26
CA ILE A 54 -1.36 21.25 -0.89
C ILE A 54 -1.38 20.40 -2.16
N ILE A 55 -0.50 19.43 -2.24
CA ILE A 55 -0.51 18.40 -3.27
C ILE A 55 -1.07 17.14 -2.64
N THR A 56 -2.15 16.61 -3.18
CA THR A 56 -2.78 15.38 -2.70
C THR A 56 -3.64 14.75 -3.79
N HIS A 57 -3.83 13.44 -3.67
CA HIS A 57 -4.79 12.69 -4.50
C HIS A 57 -6.10 12.39 -3.75
N LYS A 58 -6.22 12.83 -2.49
CA LYS A 58 -7.40 12.61 -1.65
C LYS A 58 -8.44 13.71 -1.87
N LEU A 59 -9.40 13.43 -2.73
CA LEU A 59 -10.37 14.44 -3.19
C LEU A 59 -11.23 15.02 -2.07
N LYS A 60 -11.65 14.20 -1.10
CA LYS A 60 -12.43 14.67 0.06
C LYS A 60 -11.67 15.70 0.88
N GLU A 61 -10.38 15.47 1.09
CA GLU A 61 -9.52 16.41 1.80
C GLU A 61 -9.35 17.71 1.02
N THR A 62 -9.18 17.63 -0.31
CA THR A 62 -9.12 18.81 -1.19
C THR A 62 -10.39 19.65 -1.07
N LEU A 63 -11.57 19.00 -1.16
CA LEU A 63 -12.86 19.68 -1.05
C LEU A 63 -13.10 20.29 0.34
N GLU A 64 -12.49 19.75 1.39
CA GLU A 64 -12.65 20.24 2.75
C GLU A 64 -11.80 21.48 3.07
N ILE A 65 -10.54 21.51 2.56
CA ILE A 65 -9.56 22.51 3.03
C ILE A 65 -9.23 23.59 1.99
N ALA A 66 -9.30 23.28 0.69
CA ALA A 66 -8.85 24.20 -0.35
C ALA A 66 -9.93 25.21 -0.76
N ASP A 67 -9.51 26.37 -1.26
CA ASP A 67 -10.39 27.33 -1.91
C ASP A 67 -10.52 27.00 -3.40
N ARG A 68 -9.40 26.67 -4.03
CA ARG A 68 -9.30 26.31 -5.45
C ARG A 68 -8.53 25.04 -5.64
N VAL A 69 -8.87 24.28 -6.66
CA VAL A 69 -8.18 23.07 -7.06
C VAL A 69 -7.69 23.16 -8.51
N THR A 70 -6.42 22.82 -8.71
CA THR A 70 -5.84 22.71 -10.06
C THR A 70 -5.57 21.24 -10.34
N ILE A 71 -6.13 20.72 -11.42
CA ILE A 71 -5.95 19.34 -11.84
C ILE A 71 -4.78 19.23 -12.79
N LEU A 72 -3.82 18.39 -12.41
CA LEU A 72 -2.69 17.99 -13.24
C LEU A 72 -2.85 16.55 -13.73
N ARG A 73 -2.58 16.32 -15.00
CA ARG A 73 -2.58 14.99 -15.61
C ARG A 73 -1.49 14.90 -16.67
N LYS A 74 -0.60 13.91 -16.58
CA LYS A 74 0.53 13.70 -17.51
C LYS A 74 1.43 14.92 -17.68
N GLY A 75 1.62 15.72 -16.62
CA GLY A 75 2.45 16.92 -16.63
C GLY A 75 1.76 18.18 -17.19
N GLU A 76 0.47 18.08 -17.54
CA GLU A 76 -0.30 19.22 -18.08
C GLU A 76 -1.39 19.65 -17.09
N THR A 77 -1.64 20.96 -17.04
CA THR A 77 -2.79 21.51 -16.31
C THR A 77 -4.06 21.31 -17.12
N ILE A 78 -4.98 20.53 -16.59
CA ILE A 78 -6.29 20.26 -17.22
C ILE A 78 -7.24 21.42 -16.99
N CYS A 79 -7.38 21.85 -15.75
CA CYS A 79 -8.20 23.01 -15.38
C CYS A 79 -7.88 23.48 -13.96
N THR A 80 -8.32 24.70 -13.62
CA THR A 80 -8.42 25.21 -12.25
C THR A 80 -9.89 25.54 -11.98
N ARG A 81 -10.39 25.16 -10.81
CA ARG A 81 -11.79 25.43 -10.38
C ARG A 81 -11.82 25.91 -8.94
N GLU A 82 -12.84 26.71 -8.62
CA GLU A 82 -13.22 26.95 -7.22
C GLU A 82 -13.79 25.65 -6.64
N VAL A 83 -13.47 25.35 -5.39
CA VAL A 83 -13.96 24.13 -4.73
C VAL A 83 -15.48 24.15 -4.57
N SER A 84 -16.10 25.35 -4.41
CA SER A 84 -17.55 25.53 -4.38
C SER A 84 -18.27 25.07 -5.64
N ASP A 85 -17.58 25.02 -6.78
CA ASP A 85 -18.14 24.79 -8.12
C ASP A 85 -17.85 23.37 -8.64
N THR A 86 -17.40 22.47 -7.77
CA THR A 86 -17.03 21.11 -8.16
C THR A 86 -17.36 20.09 -7.07
N ASP A 87 -17.35 18.84 -7.42
CA ASP A 87 -17.57 17.71 -6.53
C ASP A 87 -16.53 16.59 -6.72
N GLU A 88 -16.58 15.58 -5.83
CA GLU A 88 -15.63 14.47 -5.83
C GLU A 88 -15.63 13.69 -7.16
N ASN A 89 -16.82 13.48 -7.78
CA ASN A 89 -16.95 12.73 -9.03
C ASN A 89 -16.33 13.49 -10.19
N GLN A 90 -16.61 14.80 -10.29
CA GLN A 90 -16.05 15.66 -11.34
C GLN A 90 -14.53 15.75 -11.24
N LEU A 91 -14.00 15.92 -10.02
CA LEU A 91 -12.55 15.95 -9.82
C LEU A 91 -11.91 14.63 -10.19
N ALA A 92 -12.49 13.49 -9.79
CA ALA A 92 -11.99 12.17 -10.14
C ALA A 92 -11.97 11.94 -11.65
N GLU A 93 -13.04 12.31 -12.36
CA GLU A 93 -13.13 12.20 -13.82
C GLU A 93 -12.05 13.04 -14.52
N LEU A 94 -11.84 14.28 -14.08
CA LEU A 94 -10.81 15.16 -14.61
C LEU A 94 -9.40 14.61 -14.38
N MET A 95 -9.13 14.05 -13.20
CA MET A 95 -7.83 13.45 -12.86
C MET A 95 -7.54 12.20 -13.67
N VAL A 96 -8.52 11.30 -13.81
CA VAL A 96 -8.36 10.03 -14.52
C VAL A 96 -8.52 10.19 -16.05
N GLY A 97 -9.37 11.15 -16.49
CA GLY A 97 -9.65 11.42 -17.90
C GLY A 97 -10.71 10.50 -18.51
N ARG A 98 -11.46 9.80 -17.68
CA ARG A 98 -12.63 9.00 -18.05
C ARG A 98 -13.62 8.97 -16.89
N PRO A 99 -14.92 8.68 -17.14
CA PRO A 99 -15.87 8.50 -16.07
C PRO A 99 -15.38 7.48 -15.03
N VAL A 100 -15.53 7.82 -13.76
CA VAL A 100 -15.14 6.98 -12.63
C VAL A 100 -16.41 6.61 -11.87
N SER A 101 -16.67 5.31 -11.71
CA SER A 101 -17.69 4.84 -10.78
C SER A 101 -17.04 4.50 -9.45
N PHE A 102 -17.57 5.04 -8.37
CA PHE A 102 -17.19 4.65 -7.01
C PHE A 102 -18.04 3.49 -6.48
N GLU A 103 -19.01 3.02 -7.27
CA GLU A 103 -19.79 1.84 -6.94
C GLU A 103 -18.96 0.58 -7.22
N VAL A 104 -18.68 -0.17 -6.18
CA VAL A 104 -18.00 -1.47 -6.28
C VAL A 104 -19.05 -2.56 -6.20
N GLU A 105 -19.20 -3.32 -7.27
CA GLU A 105 -19.99 -4.55 -7.21
C GLU A 105 -19.29 -5.55 -6.29
N ARG A 106 -19.94 -5.86 -5.16
CA ARG A 106 -19.45 -6.85 -4.22
C ARG A 106 -20.11 -8.19 -4.52
N THR A 107 -19.32 -9.16 -4.95
CA THR A 107 -19.76 -10.54 -4.97
C THR A 107 -19.63 -11.09 -3.55
N PRO A 108 -20.74 -11.52 -2.91
CA PRO A 108 -20.66 -12.08 -1.57
C PRO A 108 -19.86 -13.40 -1.59
N TRP A 109 -18.98 -13.56 -0.62
CA TRP A 109 -18.29 -14.82 -0.39
C TRP A 109 -19.26 -15.85 0.21
N LYS A 110 -18.96 -17.14 0.07
CA LYS A 110 -19.81 -18.21 0.58
C LYS A 110 -19.40 -18.59 2.00
N GLU A 111 -20.33 -18.62 2.94
CA GLU A 111 -20.06 -18.96 4.35
C GLU A 111 -19.53 -20.38 4.54
N ASP A 112 -19.91 -21.31 3.66
CA ASP A 112 -19.47 -22.72 3.64
C ASP A 112 -18.12 -22.93 2.90
N ALA A 113 -17.50 -21.84 2.39
CA ALA A 113 -16.21 -21.95 1.73
C ALA A 113 -15.11 -22.44 2.67
N SER A 114 -14.18 -23.22 2.12
CA SER A 114 -13.05 -23.77 2.88
C SER A 114 -12.13 -22.67 3.40
N VAL A 115 -11.62 -22.85 4.63
CA VAL A 115 -10.59 -21.97 5.21
C VAL A 115 -9.29 -22.13 4.40
N ARG A 116 -8.75 -21.02 3.92
CA ARG A 116 -7.50 -20.97 3.15
C ARG A 116 -6.32 -20.54 4.01
N LEU A 117 -6.53 -19.58 4.90
CA LEU A 117 -5.53 -19.10 5.84
C LEU A 117 -6.15 -19.12 7.24
N GLU A 118 -5.45 -19.67 8.18
CA GLU A 118 -5.81 -19.63 9.60
C GLU A 118 -4.61 -19.16 10.42
N VAL A 119 -4.83 -18.16 11.23
CA VAL A 119 -3.90 -17.63 12.22
C VAL A 119 -4.53 -17.91 13.59
N SER A 120 -3.84 -18.67 14.44
CA SER A 120 -4.36 -19.12 15.71
C SER A 120 -3.44 -18.71 16.85
N HIS A 121 -3.96 -17.86 17.75
CA HIS A 121 -3.32 -17.48 19.02
C HIS A 121 -1.89 -16.94 18.86
N ILE A 122 -1.64 -16.17 17.79
CA ILE A 122 -0.32 -15.58 17.52
C ILE A 122 0.00 -14.52 18.57
N SER A 123 1.12 -14.70 19.25
CA SER A 123 1.71 -13.68 20.11
C SER A 123 3.15 -13.42 19.70
N LEU A 124 3.56 -12.15 19.75
CA LEU A 124 4.89 -11.67 19.44
C LEU A 124 5.35 -10.67 20.50
N SER A 125 6.57 -10.82 20.99
CA SER A 125 7.16 -9.86 21.94
C SER A 125 8.59 -9.56 21.56
N GLU A 126 8.97 -8.27 21.57
CA GLU A 126 10.34 -7.80 21.33
C GLU A 126 10.75 -6.82 22.42
N HIS A 127 11.98 -6.89 22.86
CA HIS A 127 12.55 -6.00 23.89
C HIS A 127 11.64 -5.87 25.14
N LYS A 128 11.01 -6.97 25.57
CA LYS A 128 10.05 -7.05 26.70
C LYS A 128 8.73 -6.30 26.45
N ARG A 129 8.46 -5.85 25.24
CA ARG A 129 7.18 -5.26 24.84
C ARG A 129 6.39 -6.26 24.04
N THR A 130 5.12 -6.47 24.38
CA THR A 130 4.18 -7.25 23.57
C THR A 130 3.78 -6.42 22.36
N ILE A 131 3.94 -6.98 21.17
CA ILE A 131 3.59 -6.36 19.88
C ILE A 131 2.30 -6.96 19.34
N LEU A 132 2.20 -8.29 19.37
CA LEU A 132 0.97 -9.02 19.08
C LEU A 132 0.58 -9.81 20.30
N ASP A 133 -0.69 -9.79 20.66
CA ASP A 133 -1.22 -10.47 21.83
C ASP A 133 -2.46 -11.28 21.44
N ASP A 134 -2.27 -12.60 21.37
CA ASP A 134 -3.33 -13.60 21.13
C ASP A 134 -4.19 -13.34 19.86
N ILE A 135 -3.55 -13.01 18.74
CA ILE A 135 -4.23 -12.70 17.48
C ILE A 135 -4.71 -14.00 16.81
N SER A 136 -6.00 -14.04 16.52
CA SER A 136 -6.62 -15.14 15.77
C SER A 136 -7.52 -14.60 14.66
N LEU A 137 -7.41 -15.17 13.45
CA LEU A 137 -8.25 -14.85 12.31
C LEU A 137 -8.28 -16.02 11.32
N GLN A 138 -9.33 -16.08 10.51
CA GLN A 138 -9.45 -17.01 9.41
C GLN A 138 -9.84 -16.27 8.14
N VAL A 139 -9.34 -16.73 7.00
CA VAL A 139 -9.72 -16.24 5.67
C VAL A 139 -10.15 -17.42 4.81
N ARG A 140 -11.33 -17.33 4.23
CA ARG A 140 -11.93 -18.39 3.43
C ARG A 140 -11.68 -18.21 1.93
N SER A 141 -11.92 -19.24 1.17
CA SER A 141 -11.82 -19.19 -0.29
C SER A 141 -12.78 -18.13 -0.88
N GLY A 142 -12.24 -17.19 -1.67
CA GLY A 142 -13.03 -16.11 -2.28
C GLY A 142 -13.37 -14.94 -1.35
N GLU A 143 -12.89 -14.98 -0.11
CA GLU A 143 -13.04 -13.88 0.86
C GLU A 143 -11.94 -12.83 0.71
N ILE A 144 -12.29 -11.57 0.95
CA ILE A 144 -11.35 -10.47 1.15
C ILE A 144 -11.49 -10.01 2.60
N LEU A 145 -10.48 -10.33 3.42
CA LEU A 145 -10.42 -9.87 4.81
C LEU A 145 -9.64 -8.56 4.89
N GLY A 146 -10.29 -7.50 5.37
CA GLY A 146 -9.64 -6.21 5.66
C GLY A 146 -9.15 -6.16 7.11
N ILE A 147 -7.88 -5.81 7.32
CA ILE A 147 -7.31 -5.55 8.64
C ILE A 147 -7.12 -4.04 8.78
N ALA A 148 -7.93 -3.41 9.63
CA ALA A 148 -7.85 -1.97 9.88
C ALA A 148 -7.11 -1.67 11.17
N GLY A 149 -6.33 -0.61 11.19
CA GLY A 149 -5.62 -0.14 12.37
C GLY A 149 -4.76 1.09 12.06
N VAL A 150 -4.39 1.80 13.11
CA VAL A 150 -3.46 2.93 13.01
C VAL A 150 -2.04 2.37 12.87
N GLU A 151 -1.18 3.06 12.12
CA GLU A 151 0.23 2.68 11.95
C GLU A 151 0.93 2.43 13.29
N GLY A 152 1.70 1.35 13.37
CA GLY A 152 2.42 0.93 14.58
C GLY A 152 1.60 0.09 15.56
N ASN A 153 0.41 -0.38 15.19
CA ASN A 153 -0.42 -1.27 16.02
C ASN A 153 -0.23 -2.77 15.72
N GLY A 154 0.85 -3.15 15.03
CA GLY A 154 1.21 -4.54 14.84
C GLY A 154 0.79 -5.15 13.50
N GLN A 155 0.17 -4.39 12.58
CA GLN A 155 -0.26 -4.91 11.27
C GLN A 155 0.92 -5.42 10.44
N THR A 156 2.02 -4.65 10.40
CA THR A 156 3.26 -5.04 9.70
C THR A 156 3.83 -6.31 10.30
N GLU A 157 3.92 -6.38 11.62
CA GLU A 157 4.46 -7.54 12.33
C GLU A 157 3.59 -8.79 12.15
N LEU A 158 2.26 -8.62 12.10
CA LEU A 158 1.35 -9.71 11.80
C LEU A 158 1.59 -10.28 10.39
N ILE A 159 1.73 -9.42 9.39
CA ILE A 159 2.04 -9.83 8.02
C ILE A 159 3.42 -10.48 7.94
N GLU A 160 4.42 -9.95 8.64
CA GLU A 160 5.77 -10.55 8.70
C GLU A 160 5.75 -11.96 9.35
N VAL A 161 4.91 -12.18 10.36
CA VAL A 161 4.70 -13.51 10.94
C VAL A 161 4.00 -14.43 9.94
N ILE A 162 2.92 -13.99 9.31
CA ILE A 162 2.17 -14.78 8.33
C ILE A 162 3.04 -15.17 7.14
N THR A 163 3.97 -14.30 6.72
CA THR A 163 4.88 -14.55 5.59
C THR A 163 6.20 -15.24 5.98
N GLY A 164 6.38 -15.58 7.26
CA GLY A 164 7.58 -16.28 7.75
C GLY A 164 8.84 -15.42 7.82
N ILE A 165 8.71 -14.10 7.67
CA ILE A 165 9.83 -13.14 7.81
C ILE A 165 10.20 -12.99 9.29
N ARG A 166 9.22 -13.10 10.17
CA ARG A 166 9.37 -12.98 11.62
C ARG A 166 8.77 -14.19 12.32
N HIS A 167 9.46 -14.70 13.35
CA HIS A 167 8.95 -15.82 14.14
C HIS A 167 8.10 -15.33 15.30
N GLN A 168 6.93 -15.93 15.44
CA GLN A 168 6.03 -15.72 16.58
C GLN A 168 6.59 -16.35 17.85
N LYS A 169 6.16 -15.84 19.02
CA LYS A 169 6.49 -16.43 20.32
C LYS A 169 5.61 -17.65 20.61
N SER A 170 4.35 -17.59 20.21
CA SER A 170 3.35 -18.66 20.37
C SER A 170 2.28 -18.57 19.29
N GLY A 171 1.48 -19.62 19.16
CA GLY A 171 0.44 -19.73 18.16
C GLY A 171 0.92 -20.40 16.88
N SER A 172 0.03 -20.47 15.89
CA SER A 172 0.35 -21.11 14.61
C SER A 172 -0.31 -20.41 13.43
N VAL A 173 0.33 -20.54 12.27
CA VAL A 173 -0.22 -20.16 10.96
C VAL A 173 -0.40 -21.43 10.15
N SER A 174 -1.58 -21.62 9.55
CA SER A 174 -1.83 -22.73 8.63
C SER A 174 -2.46 -22.24 7.32
N CYS A 175 -2.07 -22.88 6.21
CA CYS A 175 -2.66 -22.68 4.90
C CYS A 175 -3.27 -23.99 4.42
N GLU A 176 -4.53 -23.97 4.02
CA GLU A 176 -5.27 -25.15 3.52
C GLU A 176 -5.20 -26.36 4.48
N GLY A 177 -5.14 -26.10 5.79
CA GLY A 177 -5.00 -27.11 6.83
C GLY A 177 -3.58 -27.59 7.12
N GLU A 178 -2.57 -27.18 6.34
CA GLU A 178 -1.16 -27.45 6.62
C GLU A 178 -0.57 -26.36 7.52
N VAL A 179 0.02 -26.73 8.65
CA VAL A 179 0.72 -25.80 9.55
C VAL A 179 2.04 -25.38 8.91
N ILE A 180 2.21 -24.06 8.75
CA ILE A 180 3.38 -23.46 8.07
C ILE A 180 4.15 -22.49 8.96
N SER A 181 3.86 -22.43 10.24
CA SER A 181 4.43 -21.45 11.20
C SER A 181 5.96 -21.41 11.23
N ASP A 182 6.62 -22.55 11.01
CA ASP A 182 8.08 -22.68 11.03
C ASP A 182 8.68 -22.76 9.61
N ALA A 183 7.87 -22.47 8.60
CA ALA A 183 8.33 -22.49 7.23
C ALA A 183 9.21 -21.27 6.95
N THR A 184 10.27 -21.49 6.17
CA THR A 184 11.10 -20.38 5.69
C THR A 184 10.31 -19.49 4.73
N PRO A 185 10.66 -18.19 4.58
CA PRO A 185 10.00 -17.30 3.61
C PRO A 185 9.92 -17.90 2.20
N LYS A 186 10.96 -18.61 1.77
CA LYS A 186 10.95 -19.31 0.49
C LYS A 186 9.89 -20.41 0.40
N LYS A 187 9.66 -21.17 1.47
CA LYS A 187 8.59 -22.17 1.52
C LYS A 187 7.21 -21.51 1.53
N MET A 188 7.09 -20.37 2.24
CA MET A 188 5.85 -19.58 2.31
C MET A 188 5.38 -19.07 0.95
N LEU A 189 6.29 -18.74 0.02
CA LEU A 189 5.95 -18.32 -1.35
C LEU A 189 5.15 -19.35 -2.16
N ARG A 190 5.07 -20.61 -1.68
CA ARG A 190 4.22 -21.64 -2.31
C ARG A 190 2.75 -21.47 -1.97
N TYR A 191 2.45 -20.85 -0.85
CA TYR A 191 1.10 -20.68 -0.30
C TYR A 191 0.62 -19.23 -0.39
N ILE A 192 1.52 -18.27 -0.16
CA ILE A 192 1.18 -16.86 0.07
C ILE A 192 1.94 -15.97 -0.90
N GLY A 193 1.23 -15.18 -1.69
CA GLY A 193 1.80 -14.03 -2.42
C GLY A 193 1.75 -12.79 -1.52
N HIS A 194 2.86 -12.09 -1.39
CA HIS A 194 2.97 -10.88 -0.57
C HIS A 194 3.33 -9.67 -1.42
N ILE A 195 2.54 -8.61 -1.29
CA ILE A 195 2.83 -7.28 -1.84
C ILE A 195 3.16 -6.36 -0.66
N PRO A 196 4.44 -6.01 -0.45
CA PRO A 196 4.85 -5.21 0.69
C PRO A 196 4.46 -3.74 0.54
N GLU A 197 4.31 -3.04 1.66
CA GLU A 197 4.06 -1.59 1.71
C GLU A 197 5.20 -0.81 1.03
N GLU A 198 6.45 -1.04 1.46
CA GLU A 198 7.64 -0.43 0.87
C GLU A 198 8.10 -1.20 -0.38
N ARG A 199 7.35 -1.06 -1.46
CA ARG A 199 7.60 -1.80 -2.73
C ARG A 199 9.01 -1.62 -3.27
N GLY A 200 9.55 -0.40 -3.19
CA GLY A 200 10.89 -0.08 -3.70
C GLY A 200 12.05 -0.65 -2.88
N ILE A 201 11.80 -1.18 -1.68
CA ILE A 201 12.82 -1.77 -0.79
C ILE A 201 12.63 -3.28 -0.67
N ARG A 202 11.37 -3.73 -0.55
CA ARG A 202 11.03 -5.12 -0.23
C ARG A 202 10.30 -5.85 -1.37
N GLY A 203 9.81 -5.11 -2.39
CA GLY A 203 8.99 -5.69 -3.47
C GLY A 203 9.79 -6.16 -4.67
N PHE A 204 10.90 -5.50 -4.98
CA PHE A 204 11.75 -5.86 -6.12
C PHE A 204 13.21 -5.45 -5.89
N VAL A 205 14.09 -6.06 -6.68
CA VAL A 205 15.52 -5.73 -6.69
C VAL A 205 15.75 -4.60 -7.70
N LYS A 206 16.16 -3.44 -7.21
CA LYS A 206 16.53 -2.30 -8.07
C LYS A 206 17.69 -2.68 -8.98
N GLY A 207 17.58 -2.31 -10.24
CA GLY A 207 18.57 -2.67 -11.26
C GLY A 207 18.34 -4.02 -11.91
N PHE A 208 17.36 -4.81 -11.48
CA PHE A 208 16.85 -5.95 -12.23
C PHE A 208 15.82 -5.48 -13.24
N THR A 209 15.73 -6.22 -14.35
CA THR A 209 14.67 -6.02 -15.33
C THR A 209 13.31 -6.52 -14.80
N ASN A 210 12.22 -6.15 -15.47
CA ASN A 210 10.89 -6.61 -15.10
C ASN A 210 10.79 -8.14 -15.11
N TRP A 211 11.37 -8.85 -16.10
CA TRP A 211 11.33 -10.30 -16.15
C TRP A 211 12.19 -10.97 -15.08
N GLU A 212 13.32 -10.38 -14.69
CA GLU A 212 14.14 -10.87 -13.58
C GLU A 212 13.43 -10.71 -12.24
N ASN A 213 12.78 -9.58 -12.01
CA ASN A 213 11.94 -9.38 -10.83
C ASN A 213 10.71 -10.29 -10.83
N PHE A 214 10.11 -10.57 -12.01
CA PHE A 214 8.97 -11.49 -12.14
C PHE A 214 9.28 -12.89 -11.64
N ILE A 215 10.49 -13.40 -11.91
CA ILE A 215 10.89 -14.76 -11.53
C ILE A 215 11.47 -14.85 -10.11
N LEU A 216 11.73 -13.71 -9.47
CA LEU A 216 12.38 -13.66 -8.16
C LEU A 216 11.58 -14.47 -7.12
N GLY A 217 12.27 -15.41 -6.45
CA GLY A 217 11.67 -16.33 -5.47
C GLY A 217 11.01 -17.56 -6.09
N TYR A 218 10.79 -17.61 -7.41
CA TYR A 218 10.16 -18.73 -8.12
C TYR A 218 11.06 -19.42 -9.14
N HIS A 219 12.32 -18.98 -9.25
CA HIS A 219 13.29 -19.44 -10.24
C HIS A 219 13.62 -20.95 -10.16
N ASP A 220 13.45 -21.56 -8.98
CA ASP A 220 13.72 -22.99 -8.72
C ASP A 220 12.51 -23.89 -9.01
N ARG A 221 11.44 -23.37 -9.60
CA ARG A 221 10.33 -24.22 -10.02
C ARG A 221 10.74 -25.07 -11.23
N PRO A 222 10.30 -26.36 -11.30
CA PRO A 222 10.67 -27.27 -12.38
C PRO A 222 10.34 -26.76 -13.78
N GLU A 223 9.40 -25.83 -13.88
CA GLU A 223 9.03 -25.20 -15.15
C GLU A 223 10.06 -24.16 -15.63
N TYR A 224 10.87 -23.60 -14.70
CA TYR A 224 11.80 -22.52 -14.99
C TYR A 224 13.28 -22.93 -14.85
N GLU A 225 13.55 -24.06 -14.23
CA GLU A 225 14.91 -24.55 -13.97
C GLU A 225 15.01 -26.05 -14.22
N THR A 226 16.13 -26.49 -14.80
CA THR A 226 16.51 -27.91 -14.89
C THR A 226 18.01 -28.02 -14.65
N HIS A 227 18.41 -28.84 -13.68
CA HIS A 227 19.81 -29.11 -13.31
C HIS A 227 20.65 -27.83 -13.06
N GLY A 228 20.06 -26.79 -12.45
CA GLY A 228 20.72 -25.51 -12.16
C GLY A 228 20.72 -24.51 -13.31
N PHE A 229 20.11 -24.84 -14.46
CA PHE A 229 20.03 -23.94 -15.61
C PHE A 229 18.62 -23.37 -15.77
N LEU A 230 18.54 -22.03 -15.82
CA LEU A 230 17.28 -21.32 -16.02
C LEU A 230 16.82 -21.38 -17.49
N HIS A 231 15.53 -21.61 -17.69
CA HIS A 231 14.88 -21.56 -19.01
C HIS A 231 14.50 -20.13 -19.36
N ILE A 232 15.50 -19.27 -19.61
CA ILE A 232 15.34 -17.81 -19.81
C ILE A 232 14.22 -17.49 -20.82
N LYS A 233 14.18 -18.18 -21.96
CA LYS A 233 13.15 -17.94 -22.99
C LYS A 233 11.74 -18.14 -22.43
N LYS A 234 11.51 -19.22 -21.70
CA LYS A 234 10.21 -19.55 -21.11
C LYS A 234 9.81 -18.56 -20.00
N ILE A 235 10.79 -18.13 -19.19
CA ILE A 235 10.57 -17.11 -18.15
C ILE A 235 10.12 -15.79 -18.79
N ARG A 236 10.79 -15.35 -19.86
CA ARG A 236 10.46 -14.12 -20.58
C ARG A 236 9.07 -14.20 -21.23
N GLU A 237 8.73 -15.32 -21.88
CA GLU A 237 7.38 -15.55 -22.43
C GLU A 237 6.30 -15.43 -21.34
N LYS A 238 6.54 -16.02 -20.15
CA LYS A 238 5.61 -15.93 -19.03
C LYS A 238 5.52 -14.52 -18.43
N ALA A 239 6.62 -13.79 -18.38
CA ALA A 239 6.61 -12.38 -17.95
C ALA A 239 5.79 -11.51 -18.92
N GLU A 240 5.92 -11.73 -20.24
CA GLU A 240 5.09 -11.01 -21.23
C GLU A 240 3.60 -11.35 -21.12
N GLU A 241 3.27 -12.64 -20.91
CA GLU A 241 1.89 -13.06 -20.65
C GLU A 241 1.32 -12.35 -19.41
N ALA A 242 2.10 -12.27 -18.31
CA ALA A 242 1.70 -11.61 -17.07
C ALA A 242 1.50 -10.10 -17.27
N VAL A 243 2.42 -9.43 -17.97
CA VAL A 243 2.30 -8.00 -18.32
C VAL A 243 0.98 -7.72 -19.03
N LYS A 244 0.62 -8.55 -20.02
CA LYS A 244 -0.64 -8.43 -20.77
C LYS A 244 -1.86 -8.74 -19.90
N ARG A 245 -1.81 -9.84 -19.15
CA ARG A 245 -2.93 -10.32 -18.34
C ARG A 245 -3.32 -9.35 -17.22
N TYR A 246 -2.33 -8.71 -16.60
CA TYR A 246 -2.53 -7.81 -15.47
C TYR A 246 -2.46 -6.33 -15.83
N ASP A 247 -2.44 -6.01 -17.13
CA ASP A 247 -2.37 -4.63 -17.66
C ASP A 247 -1.22 -3.82 -17.03
N VAL A 248 -0.04 -4.43 -16.92
CA VAL A 248 1.14 -3.77 -16.35
C VAL A 248 1.65 -2.73 -17.34
N ARG A 249 1.61 -1.46 -16.93
CA ARG A 249 2.11 -0.34 -17.75
C ARG A 249 3.63 -0.27 -17.69
N THR A 250 4.26 -0.77 -18.73
CA THR A 250 5.72 -0.79 -18.88
C THR A 250 6.10 -0.59 -20.34
N THR A 251 7.33 -0.15 -20.59
CA THR A 251 7.88 -0.08 -21.96
C THR A 251 8.32 -1.45 -22.47
N GLY A 252 8.35 -2.47 -21.62
CA GLY A 252 8.65 -3.87 -21.95
C GLY A 252 9.21 -4.63 -20.76
N ILE A 253 9.38 -5.95 -20.94
CA ILE A 253 9.90 -6.83 -19.90
C ILE A 253 11.38 -6.60 -19.59
N ASP A 254 12.12 -5.96 -20.49
CA ASP A 254 13.53 -5.60 -20.33
C ASP A 254 13.75 -4.24 -19.66
N GLN A 255 12.67 -3.51 -19.36
CA GLN A 255 12.78 -2.27 -18.59
C GLN A 255 13.34 -2.59 -17.20
N MET A 256 14.36 -1.83 -16.79
CA MET A 256 14.91 -1.87 -15.43
C MET A 256 13.96 -1.18 -14.45
N THR A 257 13.84 -1.75 -13.25
CA THR A 257 13.02 -1.22 -12.14
C THR A 257 13.84 -0.35 -11.21
#